data_40ff1d044632506f8d7c894debe1220e
#
_entry.id   40ff1d044632506f8d7c894debe1220e
#
_cell.length_a   1.000
_cell.length_b   1.000
_cell.length_c   1.000
_cell.angle_alpha   90.00
_cell.angle_beta   90.00
_cell.angle_gamma   90.00
#
_symmetry.space_group_name_H-M   'P 1'
#
loop_
_entity.id
_entity.type
_entity.pdbx_description
1 polymer ?
#
loop_
_entity_poly.entity_id
_entity_poly.type
_entity_poly.pdbx_seq_one_letter_code
_entity_poly.pdbx_strand_id
1 'polypeptide(L)'
;MIRTRSPIRPFFLAFAALLVAAITAPSYAADWDIDQLMNSLAQTRSGHARFVEKKSIAILDQPVESSGDLLYTAPDRLEKRTLKPKPETMVVQGDNLQIERGRQKIQLQLQTYPELAAFIDSIRGTLAGDRKALERSYQLSLEGSAQSWTLKLVPVSSKMKQVVALIRITGVRDEIRSIDITQVDGDSSVMLIEKVATP
;
A
#
# COMPACT_ATOMS: atom_id res chain seq x y z
N MET A 1 44.52 -69.41 -43.48
CA MET A 1 43.30 -68.67 -43.25
C MET A 1 43.38 -67.98 -41.89
N ILE A 2 43.81 -66.75 -41.88
CA ILE A 2 44.02 -65.96 -40.65
C ILE A 2 42.97 -64.86 -40.65
N ARG A 3 42.00 -64.90 -39.67
CA ARG A 3 40.99 -63.86 -39.45
C ARG A 3 41.52 -62.83 -38.45
N THR A 4 41.84 -61.67 -38.91
CA THR A 4 42.14 -60.48 -38.11
C THR A 4 40.87 -59.87 -37.55
N ARG A 5 40.77 -59.80 -36.23
CA ARG A 5 39.74 -59.03 -35.52
C ARG A 5 40.28 -57.64 -35.24
N SER A 6 39.56 -56.61 -35.73
CA SER A 6 39.84 -55.21 -35.40
C SER A 6 39.21 -54.84 -34.06
N PRO A 7 39.86 -54.11 -33.16
CA PRO A 7 39.28 -53.63 -31.95
C PRO A 7 38.52 -52.29 -32.21
N ILE A 8 37.22 -52.28 -31.95
CA ILE A 8 36.40 -51.04 -31.93
C ILE A 8 36.73 -50.27 -30.65
N ARG A 9 37.29 -49.10 -30.83
CA ARG A 9 37.66 -48.19 -29.74
C ARG A 9 36.37 -47.54 -29.08
N PRO A 10 36.26 -47.49 -27.73
CA PRO A 10 35.16 -46.83 -27.03
C PRO A 10 35.50 -45.35 -26.86
N PHE A 11 35.27 -44.54 -27.90
CA PHE A 11 35.51 -43.09 -27.85
C PHE A 11 34.22 -42.26 -27.83
N PHE A 12 33.05 -42.89 -27.81
CA PHE A 12 31.75 -42.20 -27.90
C PHE A 12 30.98 -41.98 -26.58
N LEU A 13 31.49 -42.48 -25.45
CA LEU A 13 30.80 -42.38 -24.15
C LEU A 13 31.27 -41.21 -23.27
N ALA A 14 32.32 -40.48 -23.66
CA ALA A 14 32.85 -39.36 -22.86
C ALA A 14 32.22 -37.99 -23.21
N PHE A 15 31.45 -37.86 -24.29
CA PHE A 15 30.92 -36.57 -24.75
C PHE A 15 29.48 -36.26 -24.27
N ALA A 16 28.78 -37.25 -23.73
CA ALA A 16 27.39 -37.08 -23.24
C ALA A 16 27.31 -36.60 -21.77
N ALA A 17 28.41 -36.67 -21.00
CA ALA A 17 28.40 -36.29 -19.57
C ALA A 17 28.70 -34.81 -19.30
N LEU A 18 29.09 -34.01 -20.32
CA LEU A 18 29.50 -32.61 -20.14
C LEU A 18 28.38 -31.60 -20.42
N LEU A 19 27.19 -32.05 -20.81
CA LEU A 19 26.10 -31.14 -21.22
C LEU A 19 24.98 -30.94 -20.17
N VAL A 20 25.10 -31.52 -18.97
CA VAL A 20 24.06 -31.43 -17.91
C VAL A 20 24.46 -30.50 -16.73
N ALA A 21 25.68 -29.96 -16.74
CA ALA A 21 26.18 -29.13 -15.63
C ALA A 21 25.97 -27.62 -15.83
N ALA A 22 25.19 -27.19 -16.81
CA ALA A 22 24.91 -25.77 -17.02
C ALA A 22 23.43 -25.56 -16.98
N ILE A 23 22.93 -24.95 -15.92
CA ILE A 23 21.75 -24.06 -15.75
C ILE A 23 21.13 -24.29 -14.36
N THR A 24 21.90 -24.07 -13.32
CA THR A 24 21.34 -23.57 -12.07
C THR A 24 21.81 -22.14 -11.93
N ALA A 25 21.31 -21.24 -12.78
CA ALA A 25 21.33 -19.82 -12.47
C ALA A 25 20.48 -19.64 -11.21
N PRO A 26 21.02 -19.09 -10.11
CA PRO A 26 20.16 -18.71 -8.99
C PRO A 26 19.18 -17.69 -9.55
N SER A 27 17.90 -18.05 -9.59
CA SER A 27 16.81 -17.10 -9.82
C SER A 27 16.83 -16.17 -8.61
N TYR A 28 17.52 -15.04 -8.72
CA TYR A 28 17.31 -13.93 -7.83
C TYR A 28 15.88 -13.46 -8.13
N ALA A 29 14.91 -14.00 -7.39
CA ALA A 29 13.65 -13.32 -7.26
C ALA A 29 14.00 -11.93 -6.74
N ALA A 30 13.79 -10.89 -7.56
CA ALA A 30 14.01 -9.53 -7.11
C ALA A 30 13.23 -9.36 -5.81
N ASP A 31 13.97 -9.07 -4.72
CA ASP A 31 13.34 -8.88 -3.40
C ASP A 31 12.28 -7.80 -3.54
N TRP A 32 11.05 -8.12 -3.09
CA TRP A 32 9.96 -7.16 -3.09
C TRP A 32 10.30 -6.01 -2.15
N ASP A 33 10.57 -4.85 -2.72
CA ASP A 33 11.01 -3.66 -1.99
C ASP A 33 10.03 -2.49 -2.11
N ILE A 34 10.32 -1.42 -1.39
CA ILE A 34 9.48 -0.21 -1.37
C ILE A 34 9.37 0.42 -2.76
N ASP A 35 10.43 0.42 -3.56
CA ASP A 35 10.40 1.02 -4.90
C ASP A 35 9.52 0.23 -5.85
N GLN A 36 9.56 -1.10 -5.77
CA GLN A 36 8.67 -1.98 -6.53
C GLN A 36 7.21 -1.79 -6.14
N LEU A 37 6.92 -1.69 -4.82
CA LEU A 37 5.57 -1.38 -4.34
C LEU A 37 5.09 -0.02 -4.87
N MET A 38 5.90 1.03 -4.72
CA MET A 38 5.54 2.38 -5.17
C MET A 38 5.33 2.42 -6.69
N ASN A 39 6.18 1.78 -7.47
CA ASN A 39 6.02 1.68 -8.92
C ASN A 39 4.73 0.93 -9.30
N SER A 40 4.35 -0.09 -8.55
CA SER A 40 3.10 -0.82 -8.77
C SER A 40 1.88 0.05 -8.48
N LEU A 41 1.87 0.73 -7.33
CA LEU A 41 0.77 1.63 -6.92
C LEU A 41 0.61 2.81 -7.89
N ALA A 42 1.71 3.38 -8.39
CA ALA A 42 1.72 4.50 -9.33
C ALA A 42 0.99 4.22 -10.67
N GLN A 43 0.76 2.96 -11.01
CA GLN A 43 0.00 2.58 -12.21
C GLN A 43 -1.51 2.87 -12.07
N THR A 44 -2.00 2.96 -10.83
CA THR A 44 -3.42 3.21 -10.55
C THR A 44 -3.76 4.68 -10.74
N ARG A 45 -4.49 5.01 -11.79
CA ARG A 45 -4.89 6.40 -12.11
C ARG A 45 -6.23 6.80 -11.52
N SER A 46 -7.08 5.84 -11.25
CA SER A 46 -8.36 6.05 -10.59
C SER A 46 -8.81 4.77 -9.91
N GLY A 47 -9.61 4.90 -8.87
CA GLY A 47 -10.13 3.77 -8.14
C GLY A 47 -11.45 4.10 -7.46
N HIS A 48 -12.32 3.10 -7.37
CA HIS A 48 -13.51 3.10 -6.53
C HIS A 48 -13.47 1.87 -5.63
N ALA A 49 -13.63 2.08 -4.34
CA ALA A 49 -13.66 1.02 -3.35
C ALA A 49 -14.75 1.27 -2.33
N ARG A 50 -15.23 0.20 -1.69
CA ARG A 50 -16.03 0.27 -0.48
C ARG A 50 -15.12 0.22 0.73
N PHE A 51 -15.54 0.87 1.82
CA PHE A 51 -14.85 0.74 3.09
C PHE A 51 -15.80 0.38 4.22
N VAL A 52 -15.24 -0.32 5.20
CA VAL A 52 -15.80 -0.46 6.55
C VAL A 52 -14.70 -0.05 7.52
N GLU A 53 -14.98 0.93 8.36
CA GLU A 53 -14.02 1.45 9.33
C GLU A 53 -14.55 1.24 10.74
N LYS A 54 -13.68 0.72 11.62
CA LYS A 54 -13.90 0.61 13.06
C LYS A 54 -12.92 1.53 13.77
N LYS A 55 -13.46 2.51 14.47
CA LYS A 55 -12.68 3.47 15.25
C LYS A 55 -12.87 3.19 16.74
N SER A 56 -11.81 2.76 17.41
CA SER A 56 -11.75 2.62 18.85
C SER A 56 -11.29 3.93 19.45
N ILE A 57 -12.11 4.51 20.30
CA ILE A 57 -11.83 5.76 21.01
C ILE A 57 -11.65 5.41 22.47
N ALA A 58 -10.52 5.77 23.08
CA ALA A 58 -10.11 5.30 24.40
C ALA A 58 -11.13 5.58 25.53
N ILE A 59 -11.93 6.63 25.37
CA ILE A 59 -12.98 6.99 26.34
C ILE A 59 -14.34 6.33 26.07
N LEU A 60 -14.48 5.51 25.01
CA LEU A 60 -15.73 4.83 24.66
C LEU A 60 -15.61 3.32 24.87
N ASP A 61 -16.64 2.72 25.44
CA ASP A 61 -16.70 1.26 25.67
C ASP A 61 -16.86 0.44 24.37
N GLN A 62 -17.35 1.06 23.31
CA GLN A 62 -17.65 0.40 22.05
C GLN A 62 -17.02 1.16 20.87
N PRO A 63 -16.47 0.46 19.88
CA PRO A 63 -15.97 1.08 18.68
C PRO A 63 -17.10 1.77 17.90
N VAL A 64 -16.77 2.88 17.25
CA VAL A 64 -17.64 3.54 16.29
C VAL A 64 -17.41 2.93 14.92
N GLU A 65 -18.45 2.39 14.32
CA GLU A 65 -18.39 1.82 12.97
C GLU A 65 -18.92 2.81 11.93
N SER A 66 -18.24 2.88 10.79
CA SER A 66 -18.68 3.63 9.63
C SER A 66 -18.42 2.85 8.35
N SER A 67 -19.21 3.15 7.31
CA SER A 67 -19.02 2.51 6.01
C SER A 67 -19.48 3.42 4.88
N GLY A 68 -18.96 3.16 3.68
CA GLY A 68 -19.27 3.92 2.49
C GLY A 68 -18.33 3.65 1.33
N ASP A 69 -18.07 4.68 0.54
CA ASP A 69 -17.29 4.62 -0.67
C ASP A 69 -16.02 5.48 -0.58
N LEU A 70 -14.95 4.99 -1.20
CA LEU A 70 -13.69 5.71 -1.42
C LEU A 70 -13.48 5.87 -2.92
N LEU A 71 -13.16 7.10 -3.34
CA LEU A 71 -12.81 7.38 -4.72
C LEU A 71 -11.43 8.04 -4.76
N TYR A 72 -10.61 7.60 -5.70
CA TYR A 72 -9.31 8.20 -5.99
C TYR A 72 -9.24 8.59 -7.45
N THR A 73 -8.66 9.75 -7.71
CA THR A 73 -8.29 10.20 -9.05
C THR A 73 -6.91 10.85 -8.96
N ALA A 74 -5.96 10.25 -9.67
CA ALA A 74 -4.59 10.73 -9.71
C ALA A 74 -4.54 12.17 -10.27
N PRO A 75 -3.59 12.99 -9.83
CA PRO A 75 -2.55 12.61 -8.86
C PRO A 75 -2.97 12.78 -7.39
N ASP A 76 -4.00 13.56 -7.07
CA ASP A 76 -4.16 14.10 -5.73
C ASP A 76 -5.61 14.22 -5.23
N ARG A 77 -6.61 13.77 -6.01
CA ARG A 77 -8.00 13.83 -5.58
C ARG A 77 -8.38 12.57 -4.81
N LEU A 78 -8.76 12.77 -3.55
CA LEU A 78 -9.36 11.75 -2.69
C LEU A 78 -10.78 12.14 -2.30
N GLU A 79 -11.68 11.19 -2.31
CA GLU A 79 -13.04 11.40 -1.84
C GLU A 79 -13.47 10.22 -0.96
N LYS A 80 -13.92 10.52 0.26
CA LYS A 80 -14.52 9.57 1.20
C LYS A 80 -15.99 9.94 1.38
N ARG A 81 -16.88 9.07 0.94
CA ARG A 81 -18.33 9.18 1.15
C ARG A 81 -18.77 8.22 2.23
N THR A 82 -18.94 8.70 3.44
CA THR A 82 -19.54 7.92 4.53
C THR A 82 -21.04 7.86 4.32
N LEU A 83 -21.59 6.65 4.28
CA LEU A 83 -23.03 6.41 4.14
C LEU A 83 -23.66 6.07 5.48
N LYS A 84 -22.93 5.37 6.35
CA LYS A 84 -23.36 4.99 7.70
C LYS A 84 -22.31 5.35 8.72
N PRO A 85 -22.68 5.72 9.97
CA PRO A 85 -24.04 5.85 10.50
C PRO A 85 -24.75 7.13 10.04
N LYS A 86 -23.99 8.18 9.68
CA LYS A 86 -24.51 9.47 9.20
C LYS A 86 -23.81 9.85 7.90
N PRO A 87 -24.54 10.30 6.87
CA PRO A 87 -23.93 10.74 5.63
C PRO A 87 -22.97 11.90 5.83
N GLU A 88 -21.75 11.72 5.28
CA GLU A 88 -20.72 12.74 5.24
C GLU A 88 -19.88 12.54 3.97
N THR A 89 -19.53 13.61 3.31
CA THR A 89 -18.59 13.57 2.18
C THR A 89 -17.38 14.42 2.52
N MET A 90 -16.20 13.83 2.38
CA MET A 90 -14.90 14.49 2.48
C MET A 90 -14.22 14.44 1.13
N VAL A 91 -13.80 15.59 0.60
CA VAL A 91 -13.06 15.69 -0.65
C VAL A 91 -11.78 16.44 -0.41
N VAL A 92 -10.67 15.82 -0.76
CA VAL A 92 -9.36 16.47 -0.82
C VAL A 92 -8.97 16.65 -2.27
N GLN A 93 -8.53 17.84 -2.63
CA GLN A 93 -7.94 18.13 -3.94
C GLN A 93 -6.88 19.21 -3.78
N GLY A 94 -5.63 18.90 -4.13
CA GLY A 94 -4.51 19.76 -3.80
C GLY A 94 -4.43 20.01 -2.29
N ASP A 95 -4.37 21.29 -1.91
CA ASP A 95 -4.34 21.71 -0.51
C ASP A 95 -5.72 21.99 0.09
N ASN A 96 -6.79 21.72 -0.66
CA ASN A 96 -8.14 21.98 -0.19
C ASN A 96 -8.79 20.70 0.36
N LEU A 97 -9.32 20.78 1.58
CA LEU A 97 -10.21 19.79 2.16
C LEU A 97 -11.60 20.37 2.29
N GLN A 98 -12.57 19.73 1.67
CA GLN A 98 -13.98 20.06 1.79
C GLN A 98 -14.71 18.95 2.54
N ILE A 99 -15.51 19.31 3.55
CA ILE A 99 -16.32 18.39 4.34
C ILE A 99 -17.78 18.83 4.24
N GLU A 100 -18.66 17.93 3.87
CA GLU A 100 -20.10 18.15 3.80
C GLU A 100 -20.84 17.20 4.75
N ARG A 101 -21.60 17.75 5.69
CA ARG A 101 -22.46 17.03 6.64
C ARG A 101 -23.86 17.62 6.61
N GLY A 102 -24.79 17.00 5.91
CA GLY A 102 -26.12 17.54 5.72
C GLY A 102 -26.09 18.92 5.06
N ARG A 103 -26.48 19.98 5.80
CA ARG A 103 -26.44 21.36 5.31
C ARG A 103 -25.12 22.10 5.61
N GLN A 104 -24.26 21.51 6.41
CA GLN A 104 -22.99 22.13 6.79
C GLN A 104 -21.93 21.83 5.73
N LYS A 105 -21.24 22.88 5.30
CA LYS A 105 -20.08 22.81 4.41
C LYS A 105 -18.91 23.50 5.08
N ILE A 106 -17.80 22.78 5.23
CA ILE A 106 -16.56 23.25 5.84
C ILE A 106 -15.48 23.14 4.77
N GLN A 107 -14.71 24.21 4.60
CA GLN A 107 -13.53 24.21 3.74
C GLN A 107 -12.31 24.55 4.58
N LEU A 108 -11.27 23.76 4.45
CA LEU A 108 -10.01 23.91 5.16
C LEU A 108 -8.85 23.94 4.17
N GLN A 109 -7.89 24.83 4.45
CA GLN A 109 -6.59 24.82 3.75
C GLN A 109 -5.65 23.92 4.54
N LEU A 110 -5.19 22.83 3.95
CA LEU A 110 -4.34 21.83 4.62
C LEU A 110 -3.04 22.43 5.15
N GLN A 111 -2.50 23.44 4.49
CA GLN A 111 -1.29 24.17 4.92
C GLN A 111 -1.44 24.79 6.33
N THR A 112 -2.69 25.09 6.75
CA THR A 112 -2.99 25.64 8.09
C THR A 112 -2.98 24.54 9.16
N TYR A 113 -3.07 23.27 8.76
CA TYR A 113 -3.19 22.10 9.64
C TYR A 113 -2.12 21.05 9.27
N PRO A 114 -0.84 21.28 9.62
CA PRO A 114 0.28 20.43 9.16
C PRO A 114 0.13 18.95 9.50
N GLU A 115 -0.46 18.61 10.65
CA GLU A 115 -0.67 17.24 11.09
C GLU A 115 -1.73 16.55 10.23
N LEU A 116 -2.82 17.25 9.91
CA LEU A 116 -3.85 16.75 9.00
C LEU A 116 -3.32 16.62 7.57
N ALA A 117 -2.53 17.61 7.12
CA ALA A 117 -1.87 17.55 5.82
C ALA A 117 -0.95 16.33 5.70
N ALA A 118 -0.09 16.10 6.70
CA ALA A 118 0.81 14.95 6.70
C ALA A 118 0.03 13.62 6.65
N PHE A 119 -1.06 13.50 7.42
CA PHE A 119 -1.93 12.32 7.38
C PHE A 119 -2.53 12.09 5.99
N ILE A 120 -3.11 13.12 5.38
CA ILE A 120 -3.69 13.04 4.03
C ILE A 120 -2.61 12.71 3.01
N ASP A 121 -1.41 13.30 3.14
CA ASP A 121 -0.27 13.05 2.27
C ASP A 121 0.24 11.62 2.37
N SER A 122 0.11 10.96 3.54
CA SER A 122 0.46 9.55 3.68
C SER A 122 -0.39 8.65 2.76
N ILE A 123 -1.68 8.96 2.66
CA ILE A 123 -2.61 8.21 1.80
C ILE A 123 -2.37 8.58 0.34
N ARG A 124 -2.30 9.87 0.00
CA ARG A 124 -2.06 10.35 -1.37
C ARG A 124 -0.73 9.83 -1.91
N GLY A 125 0.34 9.98 -1.12
CA GLY A 125 1.67 9.52 -1.50
C GLY A 125 1.72 8.02 -1.74
N THR A 126 1.04 7.23 -0.90
CA THR A 126 0.93 5.78 -1.09
C THR A 126 0.18 5.45 -2.37
N LEU A 127 -0.99 6.02 -2.61
CA LEU A 127 -1.80 5.78 -3.81
C LEU A 127 -1.11 6.26 -5.10
N ALA A 128 -0.37 7.37 -5.02
CA ALA A 128 0.40 7.90 -6.14
C ALA A 128 1.74 7.18 -6.36
N GLY A 129 2.15 6.30 -5.44
CA GLY A 129 3.47 5.66 -5.47
C GLY A 129 4.63 6.66 -5.27
N ASP A 130 4.37 7.79 -4.61
CA ASP A 130 5.37 8.84 -4.39
C ASP A 130 6.14 8.60 -3.07
N ARG A 131 7.13 7.71 -3.16
CA ARG A 131 8.04 7.42 -2.05
C ARG A 131 8.65 8.68 -1.44
N LYS A 132 9.12 9.63 -2.28
CA LYS A 132 9.77 10.85 -1.82
C LYS A 132 8.83 11.75 -1.03
N ALA A 133 7.56 11.81 -1.42
CA ALA A 133 6.56 12.54 -0.66
C ALA A 133 6.34 11.92 0.72
N LEU A 134 6.28 10.60 0.80
CA LEU A 134 6.11 9.88 2.07
C LEU A 134 7.31 10.08 3.01
N GLU A 135 8.54 9.97 2.49
CA GLU A 135 9.78 10.07 3.28
C GLU A 135 10.00 11.48 3.87
N ARG A 136 9.31 12.52 3.38
CA ARG A 136 9.34 13.85 4.00
C ARG A 136 8.72 13.88 5.41
N SER A 137 7.73 13.03 5.64
CA SER A 137 6.94 13.03 6.88
C SER A 137 7.03 11.74 7.67
N TYR A 138 7.50 10.64 7.03
CA TYR A 138 7.51 9.31 7.63
C TYR A 138 8.79 8.55 7.35
N GLN A 139 9.21 7.75 8.32
CA GLN A 139 10.13 6.65 8.10
C GLN A 139 9.31 5.46 7.60
N LEU A 140 9.73 4.89 6.46
CA LEU A 140 9.04 3.79 5.81
C LEU A 140 9.73 2.47 6.10
N SER A 141 8.93 1.41 6.28
CA SER A 141 9.40 0.03 6.22
C SER A 141 8.36 -0.85 5.53
N LEU A 142 8.83 -1.81 4.74
CA LEU A 142 8.01 -2.76 4.00
C LEU A 142 8.30 -4.18 4.46
N GLU A 143 7.24 -4.96 4.67
CA GLU A 143 7.31 -6.38 5.01
C GLU A 143 6.44 -7.17 4.04
N GLY A 144 6.80 -8.44 3.79
CA GLY A 144 6.02 -9.35 2.97
C GLY A 144 6.49 -9.46 1.53
N SER A 145 5.57 -9.69 0.62
CA SER A 145 5.80 -9.91 -0.81
C SER A 145 4.75 -9.19 -1.66
N ALA A 146 4.85 -9.21 -2.99
CA ALA A 146 3.84 -8.63 -3.87
C ALA A 146 2.42 -9.19 -3.63
N GLN A 147 2.30 -10.44 -3.19
CA GLN A 147 1.01 -11.09 -2.92
C GLN A 147 0.41 -10.74 -1.57
N SER A 148 1.22 -10.26 -0.63
CA SER A 148 0.76 -9.82 0.70
C SER A 148 1.84 -8.93 1.31
N TRP A 149 1.61 -7.64 1.32
CA TRP A 149 2.57 -6.66 1.81
C TRP A 149 1.98 -5.80 2.94
N THR A 150 2.88 -5.30 3.77
CA THR A 150 2.59 -4.34 4.84
C THR A 150 3.58 -3.20 4.76
N LEU A 151 3.09 -2.00 4.46
CA LEU A 151 3.85 -0.76 4.51
C LEU A 151 3.57 -0.08 5.85
N LYS A 152 4.63 0.19 6.63
CA LYS A 152 4.56 0.92 7.89
C LYS A 152 5.12 2.31 7.72
N LEU A 153 4.41 3.30 8.23
CA LEU A 153 4.79 4.71 8.21
C LEU A 153 4.86 5.21 9.65
N VAL A 154 6.09 5.49 10.13
CA VAL A 154 6.35 6.05 11.45
C VAL A 154 6.65 7.53 11.28
N PRO A 155 5.88 8.45 11.90
CA PRO A 155 6.10 9.88 11.77
C PRO A 155 7.54 10.29 12.15
N VAL A 156 8.15 11.25 11.40
CA VAL A 156 9.48 11.77 11.73
C VAL A 156 9.40 13.08 12.53
N SER A 157 8.41 13.93 12.27
CA SER A 157 8.26 15.21 12.97
C SER A 157 7.79 15.01 14.41
N SER A 158 8.32 15.82 15.34
CA SER A 158 7.94 15.78 16.76
C SER A 158 6.46 16.08 16.99
N LYS A 159 5.87 16.98 16.22
CA LYS A 159 4.43 17.32 16.31
C LYS A 159 3.57 16.13 15.91
N MET A 160 3.88 15.50 14.78
CA MET A 160 3.12 14.35 14.30
C MET A 160 3.24 13.14 15.24
N LYS A 161 4.42 12.93 15.85
CA LYS A 161 4.67 11.90 16.87
C LYS A 161 3.85 12.06 18.14
N GLN A 162 3.31 13.26 18.41
CA GLN A 162 2.42 13.50 19.54
C GLN A 162 0.98 13.08 19.25
N VAL A 163 0.63 12.85 17.99
CA VAL A 163 -0.72 12.51 17.55
C VAL A 163 -0.78 11.07 17.04
N VAL A 164 0.10 10.72 16.11
CA VAL A 164 0.12 9.43 15.44
C VAL A 164 1.37 8.64 15.84
N ALA A 165 1.17 7.42 16.34
CA ALA A 165 2.25 6.50 16.65
C ALA A 165 2.68 5.70 15.40
N LEU A 166 1.71 5.21 14.63
CA LEU A 166 1.94 4.36 13.47
C LEU A 166 0.77 4.43 12.50
N ILE A 167 1.07 4.47 11.19
CA ILE A 167 0.12 4.13 10.13
C ILE A 167 0.61 2.84 9.49
N ARG A 168 -0.27 1.84 9.37
CA ARG A 168 0.00 0.58 8.68
C ARG A 168 -0.95 0.45 7.51
N ILE A 169 -0.40 0.20 6.33
CA ILE A 169 -1.18 -0.02 5.11
C ILE A 169 -0.86 -1.42 4.63
N THR A 170 -1.89 -2.24 4.42
CA THR A 170 -1.72 -3.59 3.87
C THR A 170 -2.33 -3.70 2.49
N GLY A 171 -1.80 -4.62 1.68
CA GLY A 171 -2.35 -4.83 0.36
C GLY A 171 -1.84 -6.09 -0.34
N VAL A 172 -2.33 -6.23 -1.57
CA VAL A 172 -2.04 -7.33 -2.49
C VAL A 172 -1.75 -6.71 -3.85
N ARG A 173 -0.56 -6.91 -4.40
CA ARG A 173 -0.12 -6.27 -5.65
C ARG A 173 -0.26 -4.75 -5.57
N ASP A 174 -1.07 -4.15 -6.44
CA ASP A 174 -1.38 -2.71 -6.52
C ASP A 174 -2.67 -2.31 -5.76
N GLU A 175 -3.26 -3.23 -4.99
CA GLU A 175 -4.51 -2.98 -4.28
C GLU A 175 -4.29 -2.85 -2.78
N ILE A 176 -4.68 -1.72 -2.21
CA ILE A 176 -4.75 -1.51 -0.76
C ILE A 176 -5.95 -2.26 -0.21
N ARG A 177 -5.75 -3.00 0.89
CA ARG A 177 -6.76 -3.82 1.57
C ARG A 177 -7.12 -3.31 2.95
N SER A 178 -6.18 -2.71 3.67
CA SER A 178 -6.49 -2.04 4.92
C SER A 178 -5.62 -0.81 5.15
N ILE A 179 -6.13 0.11 5.96
CA ILE A 179 -5.39 1.22 6.54
C ILE A 179 -5.68 1.21 8.04
N ASP A 180 -4.63 0.99 8.83
CA ASP A 180 -4.71 0.95 10.28
C ASP A 180 -3.92 2.12 10.85
N ILE A 181 -4.54 2.88 11.75
CA ILE A 181 -3.94 4.05 12.39
C ILE A 181 -3.93 3.82 13.88
N THR A 182 -2.77 3.98 14.50
CA THR A 182 -2.61 3.97 15.95
C THR A 182 -2.21 5.36 16.40
N GLN A 183 -2.97 5.95 17.30
CA GLN A 183 -2.69 7.25 17.90
C GLN A 183 -2.00 7.08 19.26
N VAL A 184 -1.36 8.15 19.71
CA VAL A 184 -0.59 8.14 20.95
C VAL A 184 -1.48 8.17 22.19
N ASP A 185 -2.67 8.74 22.09
CA ASP A 185 -3.69 8.83 23.15
C ASP A 185 -4.47 7.53 23.39
N GLY A 186 -4.17 6.48 22.63
CA GLY A 186 -4.83 5.18 22.70
C GLY A 186 -5.98 5.00 21.71
N ASP A 187 -6.33 6.02 20.96
CA ASP A 187 -7.28 5.90 19.86
C ASP A 187 -6.69 5.08 18.73
N SER A 188 -7.52 4.34 18.03
CA SER A 188 -7.12 3.61 16.83
C SER A 188 -8.25 3.53 15.81
N SER A 189 -7.89 3.33 14.56
CA SER A 189 -8.84 3.11 13.47
C SER A 189 -8.33 1.99 12.58
N VAL A 190 -9.21 1.08 12.21
CA VAL A 190 -8.97 0.02 11.22
C VAL A 190 -10.00 0.16 10.12
N MET A 191 -9.53 0.48 8.91
CA MET A 191 -10.37 0.59 7.72
C MET A 191 -10.06 -0.57 6.78
N LEU A 192 -11.05 -1.42 6.55
CA LEU A 192 -11.01 -2.46 5.52
C LEU A 192 -11.51 -1.89 4.20
N ILE A 193 -10.84 -2.24 3.11
CA ILE A 193 -11.05 -1.68 1.78
C ILE A 193 -11.27 -2.81 0.77
N GLU A 194 -12.37 -2.73 0.04
CA GLU A 194 -12.72 -3.67 -1.02
C GLU A 194 -12.91 -2.92 -2.34
N LYS A 195 -12.07 -3.24 -3.32
CA LYS A 195 -12.16 -2.63 -4.66
C LYS A 195 -13.49 -2.99 -5.32
N VAL A 196 -14.18 -1.99 -5.85
CA VAL A 196 -15.37 -2.20 -6.65
C VAL A 196 -14.93 -2.46 -8.10
N ALA A 197 -15.33 -3.59 -8.64
CA ALA A 197 -15.10 -3.89 -10.06
C ALA A 197 -15.80 -2.82 -10.90
N THR A 198 -15.06 -2.16 -11.78
CA THR A 198 -15.66 -1.29 -12.80
C THR A 198 -16.25 -2.19 -13.87
N PRO A 199 -17.53 -2.02 -14.26
CA PRO A 199 -18.18 -2.81 -15.29
C PRO A 199 -17.51 -2.65 -16.65
#